data_da138b4a4f7e3ab87a397221d1cbba88
#
_entry.id   da138b4a4f7e3ab87a397221d1cbba88
#
_cell.length_a   1.000
_cell.length_b   1.000
_cell.length_c   1.000
_cell.angle_alpha   90.00
_cell.angle_beta   90.00
_cell.angle_gamma   90.00
#
_symmetry.space_group_name_H-M   'P 1'
#
loop_
_entity.id
_entity.type
_entity.pdbx_description
1 polymer ?
#
loop_
_entity_poly.entity_id
_entity_poly.type
_entity_poly.pdbx_seq_one_letter_code
_entity_poly.pdbx_strand_id
1 'polypeptide(L)'
;ACLKANASPKLLAEIALDSKSAPELIENIFLRFLGRLPNQSEQKSALDLISAGFENRIIPKADSHKPEEPEKLPLITWFNHLSPEATTIQIEVEKQVRQGPPVDPRINPDWRERYEDLIWSLINHREFVWLN
;
A
#
# COMPACT_ATOMS: atom_id res chain seq x y z
N ALA A 1 15.53 -2.37 6.38
CA ALA A 1 15.47 -1.87 5.00
C ALA A 1 14.49 -2.65 4.11
N CYS A 2 14.32 -3.97 4.31
CA CYS A 2 13.42 -4.81 3.49
C CYS A 2 11.92 -4.54 3.70
N LEU A 3 11.50 -4.17 4.90
CA LEU A 3 10.08 -3.95 5.24
C LEU A 3 9.42 -2.83 4.44
N LYS A 4 10.14 -1.72 4.21
CA LYS A 4 9.61 -0.58 3.44
C LYS A 4 9.39 -0.91 1.96
N ALA A 5 10.19 -1.82 1.40
CA ALA A 5 10.06 -2.22 -0.01
C ALA A 5 8.87 -3.17 -0.25
N ASN A 6 8.55 -4.02 0.74
CA ASN A 6 7.49 -5.03 0.61
C ASN A 6 6.08 -4.49 0.80
N ALA A 7 5.93 -3.39 1.52
CA ALA A 7 4.65 -2.74 1.80
C ALA A 7 4.49 -1.39 1.08
N SER A 8 5.25 -1.14 0.01
CA SER A 8 5.09 0.08 -0.77
C SER A 8 3.69 0.13 -1.39
N PRO A 9 2.90 1.20 -1.15
CA PRO A 9 1.56 1.36 -1.70
C PRO A 9 1.51 1.22 -3.22
N LYS A 10 2.56 1.68 -3.90
CA LYS A 10 2.71 1.54 -5.35
C LYS A 10 2.79 0.09 -5.78
N LEU A 11 3.57 -0.73 -5.08
CA LEU A 11 3.69 -2.14 -5.38
C LEU A 11 2.39 -2.89 -5.11
N LEU A 12 1.70 -2.55 -4.02
CA LEU A 12 0.41 -3.16 -3.67
C LEU A 12 -0.67 -2.81 -4.71
N ALA A 13 -0.67 -1.58 -5.19
CA ALA A 13 -1.54 -1.17 -6.29
C ALA A 13 -1.22 -1.92 -7.59
N GLU A 14 0.03 -2.10 -7.94
CA GLU A 14 0.45 -2.88 -9.11
C GLU A 14 0.01 -4.35 -9.00
N ILE A 15 0.18 -5.00 -7.85
CA ILE A 15 -0.30 -6.38 -7.62
C ILE A 15 -1.83 -6.46 -7.80
N ALA A 16 -2.58 -5.48 -7.28
CA ALA A 16 -4.02 -5.44 -7.41
C ALA A 16 -4.49 -5.24 -8.86
N LEU A 17 -3.75 -4.47 -9.64
CA LEU A 17 -4.05 -4.20 -11.05
C LEU A 17 -3.70 -5.38 -11.97
N ASP A 18 -2.56 -6.03 -11.73
CA ASP A 18 -2.01 -7.07 -12.60
C ASP A 18 -2.66 -8.44 -12.39
N SER A 19 -3.21 -8.72 -11.20
CA SER A 19 -3.82 -10.01 -10.89
C SER A 19 -5.09 -10.25 -11.71
N LYS A 20 -5.18 -11.38 -12.38
CA LYS A 20 -6.32 -11.74 -13.24
C LYS A 20 -7.53 -12.26 -12.49
N SER A 21 -7.31 -12.81 -11.30
CA SER A 21 -8.36 -13.39 -10.45
C SER A 21 -8.12 -13.09 -8.97
N ALA A 22 -9.20 -13.12 -8.16
CA ALA A 22 -9.09 -12.92 -6.73
C ALA A 22 -8.20 -13.97 -6.03
N PRO A 23 -8.27 -15.27 -6.37
CA PRO A 23 -7.33 -16.27 -5.82
C PRO A 23 -5.86 -15.96 -6.14
N GLU A 24 -5.55 -15.59 -7.38
CA GLU A 24 -4.19 -15.22 -7.80
C GLU A 24 -3.67 -14.00 -7.02
N LEU A 25 -4.53 -13.00 -6.81
CA LEU A 25 -4.19 -11.85 -6.00
C LEU A 25 -3.82 -12.25 -4.56
N ILE A 26 -4.62 -13.13 -3.95
CA ILE A 26 -4.38 -13.62 -2.59
C ILE A 26 -3.06 -14.38 -2.51
N GLU A 27 -2.78 -15.28 -3.44
CA GLU A 27 -1.53 -16.03 -3.50
C GLU A 27 -0.32 -15.10 -3.61
N ASN A 28 -0.38 -14.11 -4.50
CA ASN A 28 0.69 -13.14 -4.69
C ASN A 28 0.97 -12.32 -3.42
N ILE A 29 -0.09 -11.91 -2.70
CA ILE A 29 0.05 -11.18 -1.44
C ILE A 29 0.65 -12.07 -0.35
N PHE A 30 0.15 -13.30 -0.18
CA PHE A 30 0.69 -14.23 0.81
C PHE A 30 2.15 -14.55 0.56
N LEU A 31 2.53 -14.83 -0.70
CA LEU A 31 3.93 -15.03 -1.06
C LEU A 31 4.78 -13.79 -0.76
N ARG A 32 4.23 -12.60 -0.97
CA ARG A 32 4.96 -11.35 -0.76
C ARG A 32 5.18 -11.04 0.72
N PHE A 33 4.17 -11.26 1.56
CA PHE A 33 4.22 -10.91 2.99
C PHE A 33 4.71 -12.04 3.87
N LEU A 34 4.28 -13.27 3.60
CA LEU A 34 4.56 -14.42 4.45
C LEU A 34 5.52 -15.44 3.81
N GLY A 35 5.90 -15.25 2.54
CA GLY A 35 6.81 -16.16 1.83
C GLY A 35 6.24 -17.54 1.57
N ARG A 36 4.93 -17.75 1.75
CA ARG A 36 4.23 -19.01 1.55
C ARG A 36 2.85 -18.80 0.91
N LEU A 37 2.29 -19.87 0.38
CA LEU A 37 0.90 -19.87 -0.07
C LEU A 37 -0.07 -19.87 1.11
N PRO A 38 -1.29 -19.32 0.95
CA PRO A 38 -2.34 -19.40 1.95
C PRO A 38 -2.80 -20.83 2.15
N ASN A 39 -3.15 -21.19 3.38
CA ASN A 39 -3.87 -22.42 3.62
C ASN A 39 -5.36 -22.29 3.22
N GLN A 40 -6.10 -23.40 3.21
CA GLN A 40 -7.47 -23.42 2.73
C GLN A 40 -8.42 -22.50 3.52
N SER A 41 -8.21 -22.37 4.82
CA SER A 41 -8.99 -21.46 5.68
C SER A 41 -8.66 -20.00 5.43
N GLU A 42 -7.37 -19.69 5.32
CA GLU A 42 -6.87 -18.34 5.01
C GLU A 42 -7.34 -17.88 3.64
N GLN A 43 -7.25 -18.75 2.63
CA GLN A 43 -7.71 -18.46 1.28
C GLN A 43 -9.21 -18.16 1.25
N LYS A 44 -10.01 -18.96 1.97
CA LYS A 44 -11.46 -18.75 2.07
C LYS A 44 -11.76 -17.39 2.73
N SER A 45 -11.16 -17.10 3.87
CA SER A 45 -11.38 -15.84 4.59
C SER A 45 -10.96 -14.62 3.77
N ALA A 46 -9.83 -14.71 3.06
CA ALA A 46 -9.37 -13.65 2.18
C ALA A 46 -10.30 -13.47 0.96
N LEU A 47 -10.79 -14.57 0.38
CA LEU A 47 -11.77 -14.52 -0.71
C LEU A 47 -13.09 -13.87 -0.28
N ASP A 48 -13.61 -14.22 0.90
CA ASP A 48 -14.84 -13.64 1.44
C ASP A 48 -14.71 -12.11 1.59
N LEU A 49 -13.50 -11.61 1.86
CA LEU A 49 -13.23 -10.18 2.03
C LEU A 49 -13.14 -9.43 0.71
N ILE A 50 -12.38 -9.95 -0.27
CA ILE A 50 -12.01 -9.20 -1.48
C ILE A 50 -12.77 -9.59 -2.75
N SER A 51 -13.48 -10.73 -2.78
CA SER A 51 -14.22 -11.18 -3.98
C SER A 51 -15.37 -10.23 -4.33
N ALA A 52 -16.01 -9.63 -3.33
CA ALA A 52 -17.06 -8.65 -3.55
C ALA A 52 -16.49 -7.39 -4.21
N GLY A 53 -16.83 -7.18 -5.49
CA GLY A 53 -16.39 -6.03 -6.27
C GLY A 53 -15.01 -6.20 -6.94
N PHE A 54 -14.40 -7.38 -6.90
CA PHE A 54 -13.12 -7.64 -7.56
C PHE A 54 -13.14 -7.29 -9.04
N GLU A 55 -14.20 -7.63 -9.77
CA GLU A 55 -14.35 -7.32 -11.19
C GLU A 55 -14.43 -5.81 -11.48
N ASN A 56 -14.95 -5.05 -10.53
CA ASN A 56 -15.09 -3.60 -10.62
C ASN A 56 -13.96 -2.82 -9.91
N ARG A 57 -12.89 -3.52 -9.52
CA ARG A 57 -11.78 -2.91 -8.80
C ARG A 57 -11.01 -1.87 -9.60
N ILE A 58 -11.00 -2.04 -10.92
CA ILE A 58 -10.30 -1.15 -11.86
C ILE A 58 -11.29 -0.15 -12.43
N ILE A 59 -10.99 1.13 -12.32
CA ILE A 59 -11.78 2.21 -12.90
C ILE A 59 -11.27 2.48 -14.33
N PRO A 60 -12.01 2.09 -15.38
CA PRO A 60 -11.50 2.13 -16.76
C PRO A 60 -11.29 3.52 -17.32
N LYS A 61 -11.81 4.56 -16.67
CA LYS A 61 -11.68 5.98 -17.05
C LYS A 61 -10.88 6.82 -16.08
N ALA A 62 -10.28 6.21 -15.06
CA ALA A 62 -9.34 6.94 -14.24
C ALA A 62 -8.21 7.42 -15.15
N ASP A 63 -7.99 8.72 -15.19
CA ASP A 63 -6.83 9.29 -15.86
C ASP A 63 -5.61 8.45 -15.47
N SER A 64 -4.89 7.97 -16.49
CA SER A 64 -3.68 7.14 -16.32
C SER A 64 -2.53 7.91 -15.65
N HIS A 65 -2.84 9.03 -15.00
CA HIS A 65 -1.92 9.76 -14.18
C HIS A 65 -1.54 8.87 -12.99
N LYS A 66 -0.31 8.39 -13.04
CA LYS A 66 0.35 7.91 -11.82
C LYS A 66 0.14 8.97 -10.74
N PRO A 67 -0.17 8.54 -9.49
CA PRO A 67 -0.24 9.50 -8.40
C PRO A 67 1.01 10.38 -8.44
N GLU A 68 0.83 11.68 -8.46
CA GLU A 68 1.95 12.63 -8.42
C GLU A 68 2.77 12.32 -7.17
N GLU A 69 4.05 12.02 -7.38
CA GLU A 69 4.94 11.87 -6.24
C GLU A 69 4.98 13.21 -5.49
N PRO A 70 4.84 13.18 -4.15
CA PRO A 70 4.87 14.42 -3.38
C PRO A 70 6.18 15.16 -3.66
N GLU A 71 6.09 16.49 -3.74
CA GLU A 71 7.23 17.36 -3.99
C GLU A 71 8.35 17.05 -2.98
N LYS A 72 9.55 16.82 -3.50
CA LYS A 72 10.72 16.57 -2.65
C LYS A 72 11.11 17.86 -1.97
N LEU A 73 10.87 17.95 -0.69
CA LEU A 73 11.24 19.08 0.14
C LEU A 73 12.77 19.14 0.32
N PRO A 74 13.33 20.33 0.47
CA PRO A 74 14.74 20.51 0.79
C PRO A 74 15.10 19.78 2.09
N LEU A 75 16.32 19.22 2.13
CA LEU A 75 16.78 18.55 3.34
C LEU A 75 17.15 19.58 4.42
N ILE A 76 16.71 19.30 5.65
CA ILE A 76 17.19 20.02 6.82
C ILE A 76 18.54 19.40 7.20
N THR A 77 19.57 20.22 7.19
CA THR A 77 20.94 19.85 7.52
C THR A 77 21.38 20.56 8.80
N TRP A 78 22.53 20.18 9.33
CA TRP A 78 23.12 20.87 10.48
C TRP A 78 23.36 22.37 10.23
N PHE A 79 23.58 22.78 8.99
CA PHE A 79 23.83 24.18 8.64
C PHE A 79 22.59 25.04 8.58
N ASN A 80 21.42 24.49 8.26
CA ASN A 80 20.18 25.22 8.08
C ASN A 80 19.10 24.93 9.13
N HIS A 81 19.35 24.05 10.11
CA HIS A 81 18.34 23.63 11.07
C HIS A 81 17.82 24.74 11.99
N LEU A 82 18.55 25.83 12.14
CA LEU A 82 18.14 27.01 12.93
C LEU A 82 17.51 28.11 12.07
N SER A 83 17.39 27.90 10.76
CA SER A 83 16.75 28.89 9.89
C SER A 83 15.22 28.86 10.04
N PRO A 84 14.51 29.97 9.84
CA PRO A 84 13.04 29.99 9.80
C PRO A 84 12.46 29.02 8.79
N GLU A 85 13.13 28.83 7.66
CA GLU A 85 12.73 27.92 6.59
C GLU A 85 12.72 26.46 7.07
N ALA A 86 13.66 26.08 7.96
CA ALA A 86 13.72 24.72 8.50
C ALA A 86 12.43 24.35 9.24
N THR A 87 11.86 25.26 10.00
CA THR A 87 10.59 25.03 10.70
C THR A 87 9.44 24.81 9.71
N THR A 88 9.39 25.61 8.64
CA THR A 88 8.38 25.46 7.59
C THR A 88 8.52 24.11 6.88
N ILE A 89 9.75 23.70 6.56
CA ILE A 89 10.04 22.39 5.96
C ILE A 89 9.59 21.27 6.89
N GLN A 90 9.87 21.35 8.19
CA GLN A 90 9.44 20.34 9.17
C GLN A 90 7.94 20.18 9.22
N ILE A 91 7.20 21.29 9.27
CA ILE A 91 5.73 21.27 9.28
C ILE A 91 5.19 20.62 8.01
N GLU A 92 5.74 20.94 6.84
CA GLU A 92 5.31 20.34 5.58
C GLU A 92 5.67 18.86 5.47
N VAL A 93 6.85 18.45 5.97
CA VAL A 93 7.23 17.03 6.07
C VAL A 93 6.25 16.27 6.98
N GLU A 94 5.95 16.81 8.15
CA GLU A 94 4.97 16.19 9.05
C GLU A 94 3.59 16.06 8.41
N LYS A 95 3.15 17.07 7.67
CA LYS A 95 1.87 17.06 6.95
C LYS A 95 1.87 15.97 5.88
N GLN A 96 2.93 15.87 5.06
CA GLN A 96 3.07 14.83 4.04
C GLN A 96 3.09 13.42 4.67
N VAL A 97 3.80 13.24 5.79
CA VAL A 97 3.84 11.97 6.52
C VAL A 97 2.46 11.58 7.08
N ARG A 98 1.69 12.55 7.60
CA ARG A 98 0.34 12.30 8.12
C ARG A 98 -0.67 12.00 7.01
N GLN A 99 -0.53 12.62 5.85
CA GLN A 99 -1.38 12.33 4.69
C GLN A 99 -1.10 10.94 4.11
N GLY A 100 0.09 10.43 4.35
CA GLY A 100 0.52 9.16 3.77
C GLY A 100 0.81 9.25 2.27
N PRO A 101 1.13 8.11 1.64
CA PRO A 101 1.39 8.05 0.22
C PRO A 101 0.12 8.30 -0.59
N PRO A 102 0.24 8.92 -1.78
CA PRO A 102 -0.91 9.17 -2.64
C PRO A 102 -1.56 7.86 -3.09
N VAL A 103 -2.87 7.88 -3.09
CA VAL A 103 -3.69 6.75 -3.49
C VAL A 103 -3.70 6.61 -5.00
N ASP A 104 -3.64 5.36 -5.50
CA ASP A 104 -3.77 5.09 -6.93
C ASP A 104 -5.22 5.33 -7.39
N PRO A 105 -5.47 6.31 -8.30
CA PRO A 105 -6.82 6.64 -8.73
C PRO A 105 -7.46 5.58 -9.62
N ARG A 106 -6.67 4.60 -10.11
CA ARG A 106 -7.16 3.52 -10.97
C ARG A 106 -7.92 2.43 -10.18
N ILE A 107 -7.78 2.42 -8.86
CA ILE A 107 -8.42 1.42 -8.00
C ILE A 107 -9.67 2.02 -7.37
N ASN A 108 -10.76 1.27 -7.44
CA ASN A 108 -12.04 1.64 -6.83
C ASN A 108 -11.87 1.82 -5.31
N PRO A 109 -12.28 2.98 -4.73
CA PRO A 109 -12.08 3.27 -3.31
C PRO A 109 -12.70 2.24 -2.37
N ASP A 110 -13.95 1.80 -2.67
CA ASP A 110 -14.68 0.87 -1.80
C ASP A 110 -14.03 -0.52 -1.78
N TRP A 111 -13.50 -0.96 -2.92
CA TRP A 111 -12.79 -2.22 -3.01
C TRP A 111 -11.39 -2.11 -2.39
N ARG A 112 -10.73 -0.98 -2.57
CA ARG A 112 -9.40 -0.71 -2.01
C ARG A 112 -9.42 -0.78 -0.48
N GLU A 113 -10.43 -0.26 0.18
CA GLU A 113 -10.57 -0.32 1.63
C GLU A 113 -10.53 -1.77 2.13
N ARG A 114 -11.27 -2.67 1.49
CA ARG A 114 -11.25 -4.11 1.82
C ARG A 114 -9.90 -4.77 1.54
N TYR A 115 -9.24 -4.34 0.47
CA TYR A 115 -7.91 -4.81 0.11
C TYR A 115 -6.87 -4.35 1.13
N GLU A 116 -6.95 -3.12 1.59
CA GLU A 116 -6.11 -2.58 2.66
C GLU A 116 -6.34 -3.32 3.99
N ASP A 117 -7.57 -3.68 4.32
CA ASP A 117 -7.91 -4.51 5.49
C ASP A 117 -7.26 -5.90 5.42
N LEU A 118 -7.28 -6.52 4.24
CA LEU A 118 -6.57 -7.79 4.04
C LEU A 118 -5.07 -7.64 4.28
N ILE A 119 -4.45 -6.62 3.70
CA ILE A 119 -3.03 -6.34 3.90
C ILE A 119 -2.71 -6.06 5.36
N TRP A 120 -3.55 -5.27 6.02
CA TRP A 120 -3.41 -4.98 7.44
C TRP A 120 -3.45 -6.25 8.30
N SER A 121 -4.35 -7.18 7.98
CA SER A 121 -4.45 -8.46 8.67
C SER A 121 -3.17 -9.30 8.51
N LEU A 122 -2.54 -9.28 7.33
CA LEU A 122 -1.29 -9.99 7.06
C LEU A 122 -0.07 -9.36 7.74
N ILE A 123 0.01 -8.03 7.78
CA ILE A 123 1.09 -7.31 8.48
C ILE A 123 1.05 -7.60 9.98
N ASN A 124 -0.16 -7.74 10.55
CA ASN A 124 -0.34 -8.09 11.95
C ASN A 124 -0.36 -9.61 12.20
N HIS A 125 -0.18 -10.40 11.17
CA HIS A 125 -0.12 -11.84 11.31
C HIS A 125 1.14 -12.26 12.08
N ARG A 126 0.99 -13.23 12.98
CA ARG A 126 2.08 -13.71 13.84
C ARG A 126 3.33 -14.09 13.06
N GLU A 127 3.17 -14.76 11.93
CA GLU A 127 4.29 -15.18 11.08
C GLU A 127 5.04 -13.98 10.50
N PHE A 128 4.35 -12.93 10.06
CA PHE A 128 4.99 -11.72 9.55
C PHE A 128 5.87 -11.05 10.60
N VAL A 129 5.39 -10.98 11.86
CA VAL A 129 6.13 -10.37 12.97
C VAL A 129 7.39 -11.16 13.32
N TRP A 130 7.38 -12.50 13.15
CA TRP A 130 8.53 -13.35 13.47
C TRP A 130 9.53 -13.54 12.32
N LEU A 131 9.14 -13.25 11.08
CA LEU A 131 10.02 -13.34 9.91
C LEU A 131 10.92 -12.10 9.72
N ASN A 132 10.69 -11.05 10.49
CA ASN A 132 11.41 -9.78 10.48
C ASN A 132 12.00 -9.46 11.85
#